data_004e37891283404346141248d66d9790
#
_entry.id   004e37891283404346141248d66d9790
#
_cell.length_a   1.000
_cell.length_b   1.000
_cell.length_c   1.000
_cell.angle_alpha   90.00
_cell.angle_beta   90.00
_cell.angle_gamma   90.00
#
_symmetry.space_group_name_H-M   'P 1'
#
loop_
_entity.id
_entity.type
_entity.pdbx_description
1 polymer ?
#
loop_
_entity_poly.entity_id
_entity_poly.type
_entity_poly.pdbx_seq_one_letter_code
_entity_poly.pdbx_strand_id
1 'polypeptide(L)'
;MLTVNLIMIAAICLTNFFYQYLDFMRVLKCTCSAIFTILGAINLVYAYKTKQSNMKFYVSMMAGLFFAFLGDVLIDWQFIPGAAVFALGHVFFVIAYGFIQKIKALDCAIGGSVFVACVIFLFSPLVTFDVPVFRIVCLVYSLIIASMLGKAIGNFVRDKNKTTATIAAASFLFFFSDLMLVCDWFIGVWDWAPNACMGTYFPALCLMAFSMFVKIVSDSNKAEKR
;
A
#
# COMPACT_ATOMS: atom_id res chain seq x y z
N MET A 1 22.70 1.57 -5.36
CA MET A 1 21.26 1.28 -5.15
C MET A 1 20.63 2.02 -3.99
N LEU A 2 21.23 2.05 -2.79
CA LEU A 2 20.66 2.82 -1.66
C LEU A 2 20.45 4.28 -2.03
N THR A 3 21.44 4.96 -2.60
CA THR A 3 21.34 6.36 -3.04
C THR A 3 20.18 6.59 -4.01
N VAL A 4 19.97 5.68 -4.97
CA VAL A 4 18.84 5.77 -5.93
C VAL A 4 17.51 5.69 -5.19
N ASN A 5 17.36 4.73 -4.27
CA ASN A 5 16.14 4.62 -3.46
C ASN A 5 15.91 5.88 -2.64
N LEU A 6 16.92 6.44 -1.98
CA LEU A 6 16.79 7.66 -1.18
C LEU A 6 16.43 8.88 -2.02
N ILE A 7 17.00 9.04 -3.20
CA ILE A 7 16.67 10.13 -4.14
C ILE A 7 15.19 10.01 -4.57
N MET A 8 14.75 8.83 -4.94
CA MET A 8 13.36 8.60 -5.36
C MET A 8 12.37 8.83 -4.21
N ILE A 9 12.71 8.41 -2.99
CA ILE A 9 11.92 8.70 -1.78
C ILE A 9 11.84 10.21 -1.55
N ALA A 10 12.95 10.91 -1.62
CA ALA A 10 12.97 12.37 -1.47
C ALA A 10 12.13 13.06 -2.55
N ALA A 11 12.21 12.60 -3.81
CA ALA A 11 11.41 13.11 -4.91
C ALA A 11 9.90 12.92 -4.66
N ILE A 12 9.48 11.75 -4.17
CA ILE A 12 8.07 11.50 -3.82
C ILE A 12 7.62 12.42 -2.68
N CYS A 13 8.41 12.53 -1.60
CA CYS A 13 8.07 13.40 -0.48
C CYS A 13 7.94 14.86 -0.91
N LEU A 14 8.85 15.35 -1.75
CA LEU A 14 8.83 16.70 -2.29
C LEU A 14 7.62 16.93 -3.20
N THR A 15 7.35 16.02 -4.13
CA THR A 15 6.20 16.10 -5.05
C THR A 15 4.88 16.04 -4.27
N ASN A 16 4.78 15.16 -3.26
CA ASN A 16 3.61 15.07 -2.39
C ASN A 16 3.40 16.32 -1.56
N PHE A 17 4.49 16.95 -1.07
CA PHE A 17 4.40 18.24 -0.40
C PHE A 17 3.80 19.31 -1.33
N PHE A 18 4.30 19.43 -2.57
CA PHE A 18 3.74 20.37 -3.55
C PHE A 18 2.31 20.02 -3.96
N TYR A 19 1.94 18.73 -4.00
CA TYR A 19 0.57 18.30 -4.27
C TYR A 19 -0.44 18.92 -3.30
N GLN A 20 -0.06 19.06 -2.02
CA GLN A 20 -0.96 19.61 -0.98
C GLN A 20 -1.13 21.13 -1.06
N TYR A 21 -0.27 21.84 -1.78
CA TYR A 21 -0.22 23.30 -1.81
C TYR A 21 -0.42 23.95 -3.18
N LEU A 22 -0.46 23.19 -4.27
CA LEU A 22 -0.56 23.71 -5.63
C LEU A 22 -1.81 23.17 -6.34
N ASP A 23 -2.43 24.02 -7.18
CA ASP A 23 -3.66 23.67 -7.93
C ASP A 23 -3.49 22.61 -9.05
N PHE A 24 -2.26 22.12 -9.26
CA PHE A 24 -1.93 21.09 -10.27
C PHE A 24 -2.13 19.64 -9.75
N MET A 25 -3.18 19.41 -8.99
CA MET A 25 -3.41 18.17 -8.24
C MET A 25 -3.28 16.88 -9.06
N ARG A 26 -3.90 16.77 -10.25
CA ARG A 26 -3.85 15.55 -11.07
C ARG A 26 -2.45 15.24 -11.59
N VAL A 27 -1.72 16.24 -12.08
CA VAL A 27 -0.38 16.05 -12.64
C VAL A 27 0.57 15.59 -11.55
N LEU A 28 0.52 16.22 -10.38
CA LEU A 28 1.38 15.86 -9.25
C LEU A 28 1.05 14.48 -8.69
N LYS A 29 -0.24 14.11 -8.61
CA LYS A 29 -0.69 12.77 -8.23
C LYS A 29 -0.11 11.71 -9.18
N CYS A 30 -0.32 11.87 -10.48
CA CYS A 30 0.23 10.95 -11.48
C CYS A 30 1.76 10.89 -11.45
N THR A 31 2.44 12.02 -11.15
CA THR A 31 3.90 12.06 -10.99
C THR A 31 4.34 11.24 -9.79
N CYS A 32 3.74 11.39 -8.62
CA CYS A 32 4.02 10.57 -7.46
C CYS A 32 3.81 9.08 -7.77
N SER A 33 2.70 8.75 -8.45
CA SER A 33 2.35 7.37 -8.79
C SER A 33 3.35 6.77 -9.79
N ALA A 34 3.83 7.54 -10.75
CA ALA A 34 4.89 7.13 -11.65
C ALA A 34 6.21 6.89 -10.90
N ILE A 35 6.59 7.77 -9.96
CA ILE A 35 7.85 7.67 -9.21
C ILE A 35 7.88 6.39 -8.37
N PHE A 36 6.84 6.06 -7.57
CA PHE A 36 6.86 4.83 -6.79
C PHE A 36 6.84 3.57 -7.66
N THR A 37 6.16 3.61 -8.79
CA THR A 37 6.13 2.50 -9.75
C THR A 37 7.51 2.29 -10.39
N ILE A 38 8.17 3.37 -10.81
CA ILE A 38 9.54 3.32 -11.32
C ILE A 38 10.51 2.81 -10.26
N LEU A 39 10.39 3.26 -9.02
CA LEU A 39 11.19 2.76 -7.89
C LEU A 39 11.02 1.24 -7.70
N GLY A 40 9.78 0.76 -7.75
CA GLY A 40 9.47 -0.68 -7.72
C GLY A 40 10.13 -1.44 -8.88
N ALA A 41 10.04 -0.91 -10.11
CA ALA A 41 10.65 -1.50 -11.30
C ALA A 41 12.20 -1.55 -11.19
N ILE A 42 12.82 -0.47 -10.72
CA ILE A 42 14.28 -0.42 -10.47
C ILE A 42 14.69 -1.51 -9.47
N ASN A 43 13.95 -1.65 -8.37
CA ASN A 43 14.23 -2.65 -7.35
C ASN A 43 13.98 -4.09 -7.85
N LEU A 44 12.97 -4.31 -8.69
CA LEU A 44 12.74 -5.60 -9.36
C LEU A 44 13.91 -5.98 -10.30
N VAL A 45 14.34 -5.03 -11.14
CA VAL A 45 15.50 -5.24 -12.04
C VAL A 45 16.78 -5.53 -11.23
N TYR A 46 16.95 -4.83 -10.11
CA TYR A 46 18.10 -5.06 -9.22
C TYR A 46 18.04 -6.45 -8.56
N ALA A 47 16.87 -6.89 -8.11
CA ALA A 47 16.66 -8.24 -7.59
C ALA A 47 16.99 -9.32 -8.63
N TYR A 48 16.60 -9.10 -9.90
CA TYR A 48 16.92 -9.99 -11.00
C TYR A 48 18.43 -10.05 -11.26
N LYS A 49 19.10 -8.89 -11.36
CA LYS A 49 20.57 -8.81 -11.59
C LYS A 49 21.38 -9.43 -10.46
N THR A 50 20.92 -9.32 -9.23
CA THR A 50 21.55 -9.90 -8.04
C THR A 50 21.13 -11.35 -7.78
N LYS A 51 20.37 -11.96 -8.69
CA LYS A 51 19.93 -13.37 -8.66
C LYS A 51 19.26 -13.75 -7.33
N GLN A 52 18.35 -12.90 -6.84
CA GLN A 52 17.62 -13.19 -5.61
C GLN A 52 16.78 -14.46 -5.75
N SER A 53 16.78 -15.31 -4.73
CA SER A 53 16.09 -16.61 -4.76
C SER A 53 14.57 -16.51 -4.78
N ASN A 54 14.00 -15.46 -4.18
CA ASN A 54 12.55 -15.29 -4.03
C ASN A 54 11.97 -14.28 -5.04
N MET A 55 12.17 -14.53 -6.35
CA MET A 55 11.68 -13.64 -7.41
C MET A 55 10.16 -13.46 -7.39
N LYS A 56 9.39 -14.47 -6.93
CA LYS A 56 7.93 -14.38 -6.81
C LYS A 56 7.49 -13.23 -5.91
N PHE A 57 8.20 -12.97 -4.81
CA PHE A 57 7.94 -11.81 -3.95
C PHE A 57 8.07 -10.50 -4.72
N TYR A 58 9.20 -10.31 -5.43
CA TYR A 58 9.48 -9.05 -6.13
C TYR A 58 8.50 -8.78 -7.28
N VAL A 59 8.16 -9.82 -8.04
CA VAL A 59 7.16 -9.72 -9.13
C VAL A 59 5.78 -9.38 -8.58
N SER A 60 5.36 -10.03 -7.50
CA SER A 60 4.05 -9.73 -6.88
C SER A 60 4.01 -8.33 -6.28
N MET A 61 5.10 -7.86 -5.63
CA MET A 61 5.20 -6.49 -5.14
C MET A 61 5.08 -5.48 -6.29
N MET A 62 5.80 -5.72 -7.39
CA MET A 62 5.72 -4.85 -8.58
C MET A 62 4.32 -4.83 -9.20
N ALA A 63 3.66 -5.97 -9.26
CA ALA A 63 2.27 -6.05 -9.74
C ALA A 63 1.34 -5.22 -8.83
N GLY A 64 1.49 -5.32 -7.51
CA GLY A 64 0.75 -4.50 -6.56
C GLY A 64 0.93 -3.00 -6.79
N LEU A 65 2.19 -2.55 -6.95
CA LEU A 65 2.51 -1.14 -7.23
C LEU A 65 1.94 -0.68 -8.58
N PHE A 66 1.98 -1.53 -9.59
CA PHE A 66 1.43 -1.24 -10.91
C PHE A 66 -0.10 -1.07 -10.87
N PHE A 67 -0.80 -1.96 -10.17
CA PHE A 67 -2.25 -1.84 -9.99
C PHE A 67 -2.63 -0.63 -9.12
N ALA A 68 -1.82 -0.26 -8.14
CA ALA A 68 -2.00 0.98 -7.39
C ALA A 68 -1.89 2.22 -8.31
N PHE A 69 -0.88 2.26 -9.19
CA PHE A 69 -0.75 3.31 -10.21
C PHE A 69 -1.97 3.38 -11.14
N LEU A 70 -2.44 2.24 -11.65
CA LEU A 70 -3.65 2.20 -12.48
C LEU A 70 -4.90 2.66 -11.70
N GLY A 71 -4.99 2.30 -10.43
CA GLY A 71 -6.04 2.75 -9.52
C GLY A 71 -6.04 4.26 -9.38
N ASP A 72 -4.87 4.89 -9.22
CA ASP A 72 -4.73 6.35 -9.15
C ASP A 72 -5.25 7.06 -10.40
N VAL A 73 -5.02 6.47 -11.57
CA VAL A 73 -5.53 7.02 -12.84
C VAL A 73 -7.05 6.85 -12.93
N LEU A 74 -7.58 5.70 -12.51
CA LEU A 74 -8.99 5.35 -12.73
C LEU A 74 -9.93 5.97 -11.69
N ILE A 75 -9.50 6.12 -10.43
CA ILE A 75 -10.38 6.55 -9.35
C ILE A 75 -10.89 7.98 -9.54
N ASP A 76 -10.10 8.84 -10.19
CA ASP A 76 -10.48 10.21 -10.51
C ASP A 76 -11.59 10.30 -11.59
N TRP A 77 -11.83 9.21 -12.31
CA TRP A 77 -12.84 9.14 -13.36
C TRP A 77 -14.07 8.38 -12.87
N GLN A 78 -13.87 7.26 -12.22
CA GLN A 78 -14.95 6.41 -11.71
C GLN A 78 -14.50 5.68 -10.44
N PHE A 79 -15.23 5.88 -9.35
CA PHE A 79 -14.91 5.29 -8.04
C PHE A 79 -14.84 3.76 -8.07
N ILE A 80 -15.89 3.09 -8.60
CA ILE A 80 -15.99 1.61 -8.55
C ILE A 80 -14.85 0.92 -9.31
N PRO A 81 -14.57 1.25 -10.58
CA PRO A 81 -13.43 0.67 -11.30
C PRO A 81 -12.09 0.99 -10.62
N GLY A 82 -11.89 2.22 -10.14
CA GLY A 82 -10.70 2.61 -9.40
C GLY A 82 -10.50 1.76 -8.15
N ALA A 83 -11.52 1.65 -7.31
CA ALA A 83 -11.49 0.82 -6.10
C ALA A 83 -11.24 -0.67 -6.42
N ALA A 84 -11.83 -1.22 -7.49
CA ALA A 84 -11.61 -2.60 -7.91
C ALA A 84 -10.14 -2.84 -8.32
N VAL A 85 -9.53 -1.90 -9.04
CA VAL A 85 -8.13 -1.99 -9.46
C VAL A 85 -7.19 -1.85 -8.27
N PHE A 86 -7.47 -0.95 -7.31
CA PHE A 86 -6.75 -0.90 -6.04
C PHE A 86 -6.85 -2.20 -5.25
N ALA A 87 -8.06 -2.78 -5.18
CA ALA A 87 -8.27 -4.07 -4.51
C ALA A 87 -7.39 -5.18 -5.11
N LEU A 88 -7.25 -5.22 -6.44
CA LEU A 88 -6.31 -6.14 -7.10
C LEU A 88 -4.86 -5.88 -6.66
N GLY A 89 -4.45 -4.62 -6.53
CA GLY A 89 -3.14 -4.26 -6.00
C GLY A 89 -2.90 -4.84 -4.61
N HIS A 90 -3.88 -4.71 -3.71
CA HIS A 90 -3.80 -5.27 -2.36
C HIS A 90 -3.72 -6.80 -2.36
N VAL A 91 -4.46 -7.48 -3.25
CA VAL A 91 -4.35 -8.94 -3.42
C VAL A 91 -2.92 -9.34 -3.79
N PHE A 92 -2.27 -8.62 -4.71
CA PHE A 92 -0.89 -8.88 -5.07
C PHE A 92 0.09 -8.63 -3.92
N PHE A 93 -0.16 -7.62 -3.06
CA PHE A 93 0.63 -7.42 -1.84
C PHE A 93 0.44 -8.57 -0.85
N VAL A 94 -0.79 -9.07 -0.63
CA VAL A 94 -1.03 -10.26 0.21
C VAL A 94 -0.25 -11.47 -0.32
N ILE A 95 -0.28 -11.70 -1.63
CA ILE A 95 0.46 -12.77 -2.30
C ILE A 95 1.98 -12.61 -2.06
N ALA A 96 2.50 -11.38 -2.25
CA ALA A 96 3.91 -11.07 -2.00
C ALA A 96 4.32 -11.38 -0.56
N TYR A 97 3.51 -10.94 0.42
CA TYR A 97 3.76 -11.20 1.85
C TYR A 97 3.67 -12.69 2.19
N GLY A 98 2.83 -13.45 1.47
CA GLY A 98 2.76 -14.91 1.54
C GLY A 98 4.05 -15.60 1.12
N PHE A 99 4.84 -15.00 0.20
CA PHE A 99 6.17 -15.51 -0.18
C PHE A 99 7.27 -15.23 0.84
N ILE A 100 7.04 -14.33 1.81
CA ILE A 100 7.94 -14.15 2.95
C ILE A 100 7.69 -15.24 3.99
N GLN A 101 6.45 -15.42 4.39
CA GLN A 101 6.00 -16.44 5.35
C GLN A 101 4.60 -16.94 4.96
N LYS A 102 4.33 -18.22 5.15
CA LYS A 102 3.00 -18.81 4.92
C LYS A 102 1.95 -18.12 5.80
N ILE A 103 0.70 -18.09 5.33
CA ILE A 103 -0.44 -17.58 6.10
C ILE A 103 -0.63 -18.46 7.35
N LYS A 104 -0.88 -17.83 8.48
CA LYS A 104 -1.15 -18.48 9.76
C LYS A 104 -2.38 -17.87 10.45
N ALA A 105 -2.92 -18.58 11.44
CA ALA A 105 -4.10 -18.14 12.18
C ALA A 105 -3.97 -16.72 12.76
N LEU A 106 -2.77 -16.32 13.20
CA LEU A 106 -2.52 -14.95 13.68
C LEU A 106 -2.80 -13.90 12.62
N ASP A 107 -2.42 -14.14 11.35
CA ASP A 107 -2.66 -13.23 10.24
C ASP A 107 -4.17 -13.01 10.03
N CYS A 108 -4.93 -14.12 10.07
CA CYS A 108 -6.38 -14.11 9.95
C CYS A 108 -7.06 -13.46 11.17
N ALA A 109 -6.54 -13.67 12.38
CA ALA A 109 -7.08 -13.06 13.59
C ALA A 109 -6.90 -11.54 13.56
N ILE A 110 -5.70 -11.04 13.22
CA ILE A 110 -5.44 -9.59 13.10
C ILE A 110 -6.27 -9.00 11.97
N GLY A 111 -6.24 -9.59 10.77
CA GLY A 111 -7.02 -9.10 9.63
C GLY A 111 -8.52 -9.13 9.90
N GLY A 112 -9.02 -10.20 10.53
CA GLY A 112 -10.42 -10.32 10.93
C GLY A 112 -10.84 -9.26 11.94
N SER A 113 -10.01 -8.95 12.94
CA SER A 113 -10.29 -7.88 13.91
C SER A 113 -10.34 -6.50 13.24
N VAL A 114 -9.41 -6.23 12.33
CA VAL A 114 -9.41 -4.99 11.54
C VAL A 114 -10.65 -4.92 10.65
N PHE A 115 -11.02 -6.00 9.98
CA PHE A 115 -12.23 -6.05 9.16
C PHE A 115 -13.50 -5.80 9.98
N VAL A 116 -13.64 -6.42 11.16
CA VAL A 116 -14.78 -6.17 12.04
C VAL A 116 -14.85 -4.70 12.45
N ALA A 117 -13.72 -4.08 12.78
CA ALA A 117 -13.68 -2.64 13.07
C ALA A 117 -14.13 -1.79 11.86
N CYS A 118 -13.71 -2.14 10.64
CA CYS A 118 -14.19 -1.49 9.41
C CYS A 118 -15.70 -1.66 9.22
N VAL A 119 -16.24 -2.87 9.45
CA VAL A 119 -17.69 -3.11 9.35
C VAL A 119 -18.45 -2.23 10.34
N ILE A 120 -18.04 -2.19 11.61
CA ILE A 120 -18.66 -1.33 12.63
C ILE A 120 -18.62 0.14 12.18
N PHE A 121 -17.50 0.60 11.66
CA PHE A 121 -17.34 1.96 11.17
C PHE A 121 -18.26 2.26 9.97
N LEU A 122 -18.31 1.38 8.96
CA LEU A 122 -19.13 1.56 7.74
C LEU A 122 -20.65 1.49 8.00
N PHE A 123 -21.07 0.88 9.11
CA PHE A 123 -22.46 0.85 9.55
C PHE A 123 -22.78 1.88 10.65
N SER A 124 -21.79 2.68 11.05
CA SER A 124 -22.04 3.77 12.00
C SER A 124 -22.89 4.88 11.36
N PRO A 125 -23.62 5.65 12.16
CA PRO A 125 -24.39 6.79 11.66
C PRO A 125 -23.54 7.93 11.09
N LEU A 126 -22.21 7.86 11.24
CA LEU A 126 -21.26 8.85 10.72
C LEU A 126 -21.06 8.71 9.21
N VAL A 127 -21.19 7.49 8.67
CA VAL A 127 -20.92 7.19 7.25
C VAL A 127 -22.23 7.07 6.49
N THR A 128 -22.46 7.98 5.56
CA THR A 128 -23.67 8.03 4.73
C THR A 128 -23.34 7.68 3.29
N PHE A 129 -24.11 6.76 2.72
CA PHE A 129 -23.95 6.35 1.33
C PHE A 129 -25.23 6.72 0.54
N ASP A 130 -25.11 7.62 -0.41
CA ASP A 130 -26.24 8.01 -1.29
C ASP A 130 -26.72 6.83 -2.14
N VAL A 131 -25.80 5.93 -2.50
CA VAL A 131 -26.10 4.74 -3.29
C VAL A 131 -25.64 3.50 -2.52
N PRO A 132 -26.54 2.52 -2.27
CA PRO A 132 -26.22 1.33 -1.47
C PRO A 132 -25.05 0.49 -2.00
N VAL A 133 -24.78 0.53 -3.33
CA VAL A 133 -23.68 -0.22 -3.94
C VAL A 133 -22.31 0.24 -3.41
N PHE A 134 -22.13 1.51 -3.06
CA PHE A 134 -20.86 1.98 -2.51
C PHE A 134 -20.55 1.34 -1.17
N ARG A 135 -21.55 1.09 -0.32
CA ARG A 135 -21.33 0.36 0.94
C ARG A 135 -20.84 -1.05 0.68
N ILE A 136 -21.40 -1.75 -0.32
CA ILE A 136 -20.96 -3.11 -0.69
C ILE A 136 -19.52 -3.09 -1.20
N VAL A 137 -19.18 -2.13 -2.06
CA VAL A 137 -17.81 -1.96 -2.57
C VAL A 137 -16.84 -1.72 -1.41
N CYS A 138 -17.15 -0.79 -0.49
CA CYS A 138 -16.32 -0.50 0.67
C CYS A 138 -16.17 -1.72 1.61
N LEU A 139 -17.21 -2.56 1.77
CA LEU A 139 -17.13 -3.79 2.56
C LEU A 139 -16.20 -4.83 1.93
N VAL A 140 -16.34 -5.08 0.64
CA VAL A 140 -15.45 -6.02 -0.07
C VAL A 140 -14.01 -5.50 -0.06
N TYR A 141 -13.83 -4.22 -0.32
CA TYR A 141 -12.52 -3.57 -0.29
C TYR A 141 -11.87 -3.66 1.09
N SER A 142 -12.63 -3.36 2.16
CA SER A 142 -12.12 -3.41 3.54
C SER A 142 -11.70 -4.83 3.96
N LEU A 143 -12.35 -5.88 3.47
CA LEU A 143 -11.92 -7.26 3.70
C LEU A 143 -10.55 -7.53 3.08
N ILE A 144 -10.31 -7.03 1.87
CA ILE A 144 -9.05 -7.25 1.15
C ILE A 144 -7.91 -6.49 1.82
N ILE A 145 -8.11 -5.19 2.12
CA ILE A 145 -7.05 -4.38 2.74
C ILE A 145 -6.77 -4.80 4.20
N ALA A 146 -7.80 -5.21 4.95
CA ALA A 146 -7.63 -5.78 6.28
C ALA A 146 -6.83 -7.09 6.26
N SER A 147 -7.05 -7.92 5.23
CA SER A 147 -6.26 -9.14 5.00
C SER A 147 -4.79 -8.82 4.70
N MET A 148 -4.53 -7.77 3.90
CA MET A 148 -3.17 -7.28 3.63
C MET A 148 -2.49 -6.80 4.90
N LEU A 149 -3.15 -5.95 5.69
CA LEU A 149 -2.62 -5.42 6.94
C LEU A 149 -2.38 -6.55 7.96
N GLY A 150 -3.34 -7.46 8.13
CA GLY A 150 -3.22 -8.62 9.03
C GLY A 150 -2.03 -9.50 8.67
N LYS A 151 -1.81 -9.75 7.36
CA LYS A 151 -0.67 -10.51 6.87
C LYS A 151 0.66 -9.79 7.09
N ALA A 152 0.71 -8.47 6.87
CA ALA A 152 1.90 -7.67 7.08
C ALA A 152 2.32 -7.64 8.56
N ILE A 153 1.37 -7.35 9.46
CA ILE A 153 1.61 -7.32 10.91
C ILE A 153 1.97 -8.72 11.43
N GLY A 154 1.24 -9.76 11.00
CA GLY A 154 1.53 -11.13 11.41
C GLY A 154 2.94 -11.59 11.00
N ASN A 155 3.41 -11.21 9.80
CA ASN A 155 4.80 -11.46 9.39
C ASN A 155 5.79 -10.74 10.31
N PHE A 156 5.54 -9.48 10.65
CA PHE A 156 6.41 -8.70 11.54
C PHE A 156 6.44 -9.25 12.97
N VAL A 157 5.31 -9.63 13.52
CA VAL A 157 5.25 -10.19 14.89
C VAL A 157 6.07 -11.48 15.00
N ARG A 158 6.06 -12.33 13.96
CA ARG A 158 6.78 -13.60 13.94
C ARG A 158 8.27 -13.48 13.61
N ASP A 159 8.65 -12.49 12.81
CA ASP A 159 10.03 -12.27 12.39
C ASP A 159 10.32 -10.77 12.34
N LYS A 160 10.80 -10.24 13.46
CA LYS A 160 11.07 -8.80 13.67
C LYS A 160 12.36 -8.39 12.98
N ASN A 161 12.33 -8.30 11.66
CA ASN A 161 13.45 -7.82 10.85
C ASN A 161 13.08 -6.53 10.07
N LYS A 162 14.08 -5.89 9.45
CA LYS A 162 13.89 -4.62 8.73
C LYS A 162 12.88 -4.74 7.59
N THR A 163 12.87 -5.85 6.85
CA THR A 163 11.93 -6.08 5.74
C THR A 163 10.49 -6.15 6.22
N THR A 164 10.22 -6.99 7.22
CA THR A 164 8.86 -7.16 7.76
C THR A 164 8.37 -5.92 8.48
N ALA A 165 9.27 -5.18 9.16
CA ALA A 165 8.95 -3.88 9.78
C ALA A 165 8.57 -2.82 8.72
N THR A 166 9.35 -2.70 7.65
CA THR A 166 9.05 -1.75 6.55
C THR A 166 7.71 -2.08 5.89
N ILE A 167 7.44 -3.38 5.63
CA ILE A 167 6.18 -3.84 5.04
C ILE A 167 5.00 -3.55 5.97
N ALA A 168 5.13 -3.83 7.27
CA ALA A 168 4.06 -3.58 8.23
C ALA A 168 3.75 -2.08 8.36
N ALA A 169 4.78 -1.23 8.45
CA ALA A 169 4.61 0.22 8.48
C ALA A 169 3.94 0.75 7.18
N ALA A 170 4.40 0.30 6.02
CA ALA A 170 3.83 0.66 4.74
C ALA A 170 2.36 0.25 4.62
N SER A 171 2.02 -1.00 5.02
CA SER A 171 0.66 -1.52 4.98
C SER A 171 -0.27 -0.78 5.95
N PHE A 172 0.24 -0.37 7.12
CA PHE A 172 -0.52 0.42 8.08
C PHE A 172 -0.82 1.83 7.54
N LEU A 173 0.19 2.52 6.98
CA LEU A 173 0.00 3.83 6.37
C LEU A 173 -0.97 3.77 5.20
N PHE A 174 -0.91 2.72 4.38
CA PHE A 174 -1.85 2.54 3.28
C PHE A 174 -3.28 2.32 3.79
N PHE A 175 -3.47 1.43 4.75
CA PHE A 175 -4.78 1.21 5.38
C PHE A 175 -5.35 2.50 5.97
N PHE A 176 -4.51 3.29 6.67
CA PHE A 176 -4.92 4.57 7.23
C PHE A 176 -5.32 5.57 6.13
N SER A 177 -4.56 5.63 5.05
CA SER A 177 -4.89 6.48 3.90
C SER A 177 -6.26 6.16 3.31
N ASP A 178 -6.56 4.87 3.13
CA ASP A 178 -7.85 4.45 2.58
C ASP A 178 -9.02 4.68 3.55
N LEU A 179 -8.76 4.60 4.85
CA LEU A 179 -9.73 5.02 5.86
C LEU A 179 -10.04 6.51 5.73
N MET A 180 -9.01 7.36 5.53
CA MET A 180 -9.19 8.79 5.30
C MET A 180 -9.92 9.08 3.98
N LEU A 181 -9.70 8.28 2.95
CA LEU A 181 -10.44 8.38 1.68
C LEU A 181 -11.94 8.13 1.88
N VAL A 182 -12.30 7.11 2.69
CA VAL A 182 -13.72 6.86 3.05
C VAL A 182 -14.29 8.01 3.86
N CYS A 183 -13.51 8.60 4.79
CA CYS A 183 -13.94 9.76 5.55
C CYS A 183 -14.20 10.99 4.66
N ASP A 184 -13.33 11.23 3.68
CA ASP A 184 -13.48 12.32 2.72
C ASP A 184 -14.74 12.16 1.85
N TRP A 185 -14.95 10.99 1.29
CA TRP A 185 -16.02 10.74 0.33
C TRP A 185 -17.41 10.53 0.95
N PHE A 186 -17.48 9.96 2.16
CA PHE A 186 -18.74 9.49 2.75
C PHE A 186 -19.08 10.10 4.12
N ILE A 187 -18.21 10.91 4.69
CA ILE A 187 -18.48 11.71 5.88
C ILE A 187 -18.50 13.21 5.52
N GLY A 188 -17.49 13.69 4.79
CA GLY A 188 -17.46 15.04 4.20
C GLY A 188 -17.32 16.21 5.19
N VAL A 189 -17.15 15.93 6.51
CA VAL A 189 -17.08 16.98 7.55
C VAL A 189 -15.65 17.23 8.07
N TRP A 190 -14.67 16.50 7.55
CA TRP A 190 -13.28 16.58 8.00
C TRP A 190 -12.39 17.15 6.89
N ASP A 191 -12.26 18.46 6.84
CA ASP A 191 -11.46 19.18 5.83
C ASP A 191 -9.98 18.73 5.76
N TRP A 192 -9.48 18.08 6.81
CA TRP A 192 -8.10 17.54 6.86
C TRP A 192 -7.98 16.13 6.28
N ALA A 193 -9.09 15.40 6.06
CA ALA A 193 -9.07 14.02 5.61
C ALA A 193 -8.39 13.81 4.24
N PRO A 194 -8.62 14.65 3.21
CA PRO A 194 -7.92 14.54 1.93
C PRO A 194 -6.40 14.68 2.07
N ASN A 195 -5.94 15.63 2.89
CA ASN A 195 -4.51 15.86 3.13
C ASN A 195 -3.89 14.69 3.91
N ALA A 196 -4.59 14.14 4.91
CA ALA A 196 -4.14 12.97 5.64
C ALA A 196 -4.09 11.72 4.74
N CYS A 197 -5.09 11.55 3.85
CA CYS A 197 -5.10 10.49 2.86
C CYS A 197 -3.83 10.55 1.99
N MET A 198 -3.61 11.63 1.27
CA MET A 198 -2.47 11.77 0.36
C MET A 198 -1.13 11.83 1.11
N GLY A 199 -1.11 12.43 2.30
CA GLY A 199 0.07 12.51 3.17
C GLY A 199 0.56 11.15 3.66
N THR A 200 -0.30 10.14 3.71
CA THR A 200 0.05 8.77 4.12
C THR A 200 0.12 7.78 2.96
N TYR A 201 -0.65 8.00 1.90
CA TYR A 201 -0.73 7.15 0.71
C TYR A 201 0.60 7.03 -0.04
N PHE A 202 1.15 8.16 -0.50
CA PHE A 202 2.40 8.14 -1.27
C PHE A 202 3.60 7.65 -0.45
N PRO A 203 3.80 8.04 0.82
CA PRO A 203 4.79 7.43 1.68
C PRO A 203 4.60 5.91 1.85
N ALA A 204 3.36 5.43 1.95
CA ALA A 204 3.09 3.99 2.05
C ALA A 204 3.60 3.22 0.83
N LEU A 205 3.22 3.65 -0.38
CA LEU A 205 3.65 3.00 -1.62
C LEU A 205 5.15 3.12 -1.87
N CYS A 206 5.74 4.25 -1.46
CA CYS A 206 7.17 4.44 -1.49
C CYS A 206 7.89 3.43 -0.58
N LEU A 207 7.41 3.25 0.66
CA LEU A 207 7.92 2.24 1.58
C LEU A 207 7.70 0.80 1.08
N MET A 208 6.58 0.53 0.40
CA MET A 208 6.35 -0.76 -0.25
C MET A 208 7.40 -1.04 -1.33
N ALA A 209 7.65 -0.09 -2.22
CA ALA A 209 8.69 -0.20 -3.23
C ALA A 209 10.10 -0.33 -2.60
N PHE A 210 10.38 0.44 -1.55
CA PHE A 210 11.64 0.40 -0.80
C PHE A 210 11.85 -0.93 -0.06
N SER A 211 10.77 -1.56 0.43
CA SER A 211 10.85 -2.85 1.13
C SER A 211 11.47 -3.95 0.26
N MET A 212 11.34 -3.85 -1.07
CA MET A 212 12.01 -4.75 -2.02
C MET A 212 13.53 -4.61 -1.92
N PHE A 213 14.06 -3.39 -1.89
CA PHE A 213 15.49 -3.14 -1.69
C PHE A 213 15.98 -3.62 -0.31
N VAL A 214 15.23 -3.31 0.76
CA VAL A 214 15.56 -3.77 2.13
C VAL A 214 15.65 -5.29 2.19
N LYS A 215 14.76 -6.00 1.48
CA LYS A 215 14.80 -7.46 1.41
C LYS A 215 16.05 -7.96 0.68
N ILE A 216 16.43 -7.35 -0.45
CA ILE A 216 17.66 -7.73 -1.18
C ILE A 216 18.87 -7.63 -0.26
N VAL A 217 19.03 -6.51 0.44
CA VAL A 217 20.15 -6.30 1.38
C VAL A 217 20.12 -7.31 2.54
N SER A 218 18.94 -7.58 3.08
CA SER A 218 18.79 -8.56 4.17
C SER A 218 19.16 -9.97 3.74
N ASP A 219 18.77 -10.38 2.53
CA ASP A 219 19.05 -11.72 2.01
C ASP A 219 20.54 -11.87 1.64
N SER A 220 21.16 -10.83 1.07
CA SER A 220 22.61 -10.81 0.79
C SER A 220 23.46 -10.94 2.06
N ASN A 221 23.13 -10.17 3.12
CA ASN A 221 23.83 -10.24 4.40
C ASN A 221 23.67 -11.60 5.10
N LYS A 222 22.57 -12.31 4.86
CA LYS A 222 22.38 -13.68 5.36
C LYS A 222 23.22 -14.71 4.59
N ALA A 223 23.42 -14.48 3.30
CA ALA A 223 24.26 -15.35 2.46
C ALA A 223 25.75 -15.25 2.80
N GLU A 224 26.25 -14.05 3.12
CA GLU A 224 27.64 -13.81 3.52
C GLU A 224 28.00 -14.40 4.90
N LYS A 225 27.01 -14.64 5.76
CA LYS A 225 27.22 -15.20 7.11
C LYS A 225 27.15 -16.73 7.16
N ARG A 226 26.87 -17.38 6.04
CA ARG A 226 26.82 -18.85 5.91
C ARG A 226 28.05 -19.40 5.22
#